data_ac456f88794be35add985088695fa97f
#
_entry.id   ac456f88794be35add985088695fa97f
#
_cell.length_a   1.000
_cell.length_b   1.000
_cell.length_c   1.000
_cell.angle_alpha   90.00
_cell.angle_beta   90.00
_cell.angle_gamma   90.00
#
_symmetry.space_group_name_H-M   'P 1'
#
loop_
_entity.id
_entity.type
_entity.pdbx_description
1 polymer ?
#
loop_
_entity_poly.entity_id
_entity_poly.type
_entity_poly.pdbx_seq_one_letter_code
_entity_poly.pdbx_strand_id
1 'polypeptide(L)'
;MPHLTTPPGATAAAATESGRLGLGIPGYAHPLLAPVEWAELTRPGTPLHWAVLNVADGPGGRPDPHCTEASARLRTAGGTVLGRLSLRGGTRPFGELVSDAHRFRDWYGVGGFYLAEAPSDRAGLAGVRRLTDALRGLGEGLRTVLGHGTHPCEGYLEAADQLVTFSGAWTDYRWSQVAEWTADHPAERFCHLVHGVPRTHLEEAVRIARWQGAGTIWFTDRRATPDRDPWESMPAYWDEFVSRIGPGVSE
;
A
#
# COMPACT_ATOMS: atom_id res chain seq x y z
N MET A 1 2.12 16.60 51.86
CA MET A 1 2.30 15.52 50.90
C MET A 1 1.10 15.52 50.00
N PRO A 2 1.12 16.11 48.77
CA PRO A 2 0.04 15.99 47.84
C PRO A 2 0.22 14.76 46.94
N HIS A 3 -0.77 13.87 46.92
CA HIS A 3 -0.85 12.73 46.03
C HIS A 3 -1.17 13.23 44.61
N LEU A 4 -0.25 12.99 43.67
CA LEU A 4 -0.47 13.13 42.24
C LEU A 4 -1.25 11.90 41.75
N THR A 5 -2.53 12.11 41.42
CA THR A 5 -3.39 11.13 40.77
C THR A 5 -3.18 11.26 39.27
N THR A 6 -2.55 10.27 38.66
CA THR A 6 -2.41 10.12 37.21
C THR A 6 -3.77 9.66 36.65
N PRO A 7 -4.37 10.30 35.62
CA PRO A 7 -5.61 9.84 35.02
C PRO A 7 -5.35 8.57 34.18
N PRO A 8 -6.13 7.48 34.38
CA PRO A 8 -6.08 6.31 33.51
C PRO A 8 -7.00 6.58 32.31
N GLY A 9 -6.44 6.84 31.16
CA GLY A 9 -7.27 7.07 29.97
C GLY A 9 -6.55 7.12 28.62
N ALA A 10 -5.24 7.36 28.60
CA ALA A 10 -4.54 7.60 27.34
C ALA A 10 -3.89 6.35 26.69
N THR A 11 -3.73 5.26 27.46
CA THR A 11 -2.98 4.08 26.99
C THR A 11 -3.84 3.01 26.32
N ALA A 12 -5.15 2.99 26.55
CA ALA A 12 -6.05 1.97 25.99
C ALA A 12 -6.49 2.29 24.57
N ALA A 13 -6.63 3.58 24.18
CA ALA A 13 -7.02 3.97 22.82
C ALA A 13 -5.91 3.73 21.79
N ALA A 14 -4.64 3.98 22.15
CA ALA A 14 -3.51 3.75 21.27
C ALA A 14 -3.23 2.27 21.01
N ALA A 15 -3.51 1.39 21.97
CA ALA A 15 -3.32 -0.06 21.83
C ALA A 15 -4.41 -0.73 20.96
N THR A 16 -5.58 -0.11 20.80
CA THR A 16 -6.69 -0.64 19.99
C THR A 16 -6.55 -0.30 18.50
N GLU A 17 -5.80 0.72 18.13
CA GLU A 17 -5.55 1.07 16.72
C GLU A 17 -4.42 0.24 16.10
N SER A 18 -3.45 -0.20 16.90
CA SER A 18 -2.23 -0.93 16.47
C SER A 18 -2.47 -2.36 15.95
N GLY A 19 -3.70 -2.83 15.83
CA GLY A 19 -4.05 -4.18 15.32
C GLY A 19 -5.02 -4.19 14.15
N ARG A 20 -5.43 -3.02 13.65
CA ARG A 20 -6.41 -2.93 12.55
C ARG A 20 -5.74 -3.09 11.20
N LEU A 21 -6.22 -4.08 10.43
CA LEU A 21 -5.85 -4.20 9.03
C LEU A 21 -6.48 -3.07 8.21
N GLY A 22 -5.70 -2.55 7.26
CA GLY A 22 -6.21 -1.63 6.25
C GLY A 22 -5.92 -2.11 4.84
N LEU A 23 -6.54 -1.46 3.87
CA LEU A 23 -6.40 -1.78 2.45
C LEU A 23 -5.28 -0.97 1.81
N GLY A 24 -4.37 -1.64 1.12
CA GLY A 24 -3.41 -1.02 0.21
C GLY A 24 -3.67 -1.48 -1.21
N ILE A 25 -4.23 -0.61 -2.06
CA ILE A 25 -4.61 -0.96 -3.41
C ILE A 25 -3.43 -0.74 -4.36
N PRO A 26 -2.83 -1.80 -4.92
CA PRO A 26 -1.59 -1.67 -5.72
C PRO A 26 -1.79 -1.02 -7.09
N GLY A 27 -3.02 -0.90 -7.54
CA GLY A 27 -3.41 -0.20 -8.76
C GLY A 27 -4.73 -0.73 -9.28
N TYR A 28 -5.59 0.16 -9.80
CA TYR A 28 -6.71 -0.21 -10.64
C TYR A 28 -6.41 0.19 -12.08
N ALA A 29 -7.20 -0.36 -13.02
CA ALA A 29 -7.23 0.16 -14.36
C ALA A 29 -7.56 1.67 -14.35
N HIS A 30 -7.28 2.33 -15.46
CA HIS A 30 -7.52 3.76 -15.61
C HIS A 30 -8.94 4.16 -15.16
N PRO A 31 -9.15 5.29 -14.44
CA PRO A 31 -10.45 5.67 -13.89
C PRO A 31 -11.61 5.71 -14.90
N LEU A 32 -11.30 5.99 -16.16
CA LEU A 32 -12.29 5.92 -17.25
C LEU A 32 -12.77 4.49 -17.54
N LEU A 33 -11.89 3.49 -17.31
CA LEU A 33 -12.18 2.07 -17.58
C LEU A 33 -12.70 1.34 -16.32
N ALA A 34 -12.37 1.83 -15.14
CA ALA A 34 -12.74 1.27 -13.86
C ALA A 34 -13.44 2.30 -12.93
N PRO A 35 -14.50 3.00 -13.42
CA PRO A 35 -15.12 4.07 -12.63
C PRO A 35 -15.79 3.58 -11.34
N VAL A 36 -16.29 2.35 -11.33
CA VAL A 36 -16.94 1.74 -10.16
C VAL A 36 -15.90 1.46 -9.08
N GLU A 37 -14.76 0.88 -9.43
CA GLU A 37 -13.66 0.57 -8.53
C GLU A 37 -13.12 1.84 -7.85
N TRP A 38 -12.90 2.89 -8.62
CA TRP A 38 -12.45 4.18 -8.08
C TRP A 38 -13.50 4.86 -7.19
N ALA A 39 -14.80 4.71 -7.50
CA ALA A 39 -15.87 5.24 -6.67
C ALA A 39 -15.97 4.50 -5.31
N GLU A 40 -15.80 3.17 -5.31
CA GLU A 40 -15.83 2.35 -4.09
C GLU A 40 -14.73 2.72 -3.08
N LEU A 41 -13.58 3.23 -3.55
CA LEU A 41 -12.52 3.69 -2.64
C LEU A 41 -12.93 4.91 -1.80
N THR A 42 -13.93 5.66 -2.26
CA THR A 42 -14.45 6.84 -1.55
C THR A 42 -15.66 6.52 -0.67
N ARG A 43 -16.09 5.25 -0.63
CA ARG A 43 -17.23 4.82 0.19
C ARG A 43 -16.91 4.98 1.68
N PRO A 44 -17.78 5.65 2.46
CA PRO A 44 -17.58 5.79 3.90
C PRO A 44 -17.39 4.43 4.60
N GLY A 45 -16.40 4.35 5.50
CA GLY A 45 -16.11 3.13 6.24
C GLY A 45 -15.15 2.16 5.52
N THR A 46 -14.74 2.43 4.27
CA THR A 46 -13.67 1.67 3.61
C THR A 46 -12.36 1.92 4.37
N PRO A 47 -11.71 0.87 4.93
CA PRO A 47 -10.50 1.02 5.74
C PRO A 47 -9.26 1.19 4.83
N LEU A 48 -9.26 2.24 4.02
CA LEU A 48 -8.22 2.48 3.01
C LEU A 48 -6.99 3.15 3.62
N HIS A 49 -5.85 2.50 3.55
CA HIS A 49 -4.57 3.08 3.91
C HIS A 49 -3.98 3.90 2.75
N TRP A 50 -4.03 3.34 1.53
CA TRP A 50 -3.57 4.02 0.32
C TRP A 50 -4.08 3.32 -0.95
N ALA A 51 -4.13 4.07 -2.04
CA ALA A 51 -4.35 3.55 -3.39
C ALA A 51 -3.30 4.09 -4.36
N VAL A 52 -2.80 3.24 -5.25
CA VAL A 52 -1.78 3.59 -6.23
C VAL A 52 -2.43 4.12 -7.50
N LEU A 53 -1.98 5.26 -7.97
CA LEU A 53 -2.29 5.82 -9.27
C LEU A 53 -1.16 5.49 -10.26
N ASN A 54 -1.51 4.77 -11.32
CA ASN A 54 -0.66 4.51 -12.47
C ASN A 54 -1.37 4.98 -13.73
N VAL A 55 -0.83 5.97 -14.43
CA VAL A 55 -1.48 6.56 -15.60
C VAL A 55 -1.03 5.91 -16.90
N ALA A 56 0.29 5.80 -17.08
CA ALA A 56 0.90 5.17 -18.26
C ALA A 56 2.31 4.68 -17.89
N ASP A 57 2.41 3.64 -17.05
CA ASP A 57 3.65 3.17 -16.40
C ASP A 57 4.43 4.33 -15.70
N GLY A 58 3.66 5.24 -15.11
CA GLY A 58 4.13 6.47 -14.48
C GLY A 58 3.05 7.56 -14.55
N PRO A 59 3.43 8.86 -14.52
CA PRO A 59 2.49 9.98 -14.53
C PRO A 59 1.88 10.28 -15.91
N GLY A 60 2.38 9.63 -16.98
CA GLY A 60 2.01 9.95 -18.37
C GLY A 60 2.80 11.10 -18.96
N GLY A 61 2.55 11.37 -20.25
CA GLY A 61 3.21 12.47 -20.99
C GLY A 61 2.57 13.84 -20.80
N ARG A 62 1.34 13.89 -20.30
CA ARG A 62 0.55 15.09 -19.97
C ARG A 62 -0.45 14.77 -18.86
N PRO A 63 -0.99 15.78 -18.14
CA PRO A 63 -2.05 15.56 -17.16
C PRO A 63 -3.25 14.87 -17.77
N ASP A 64 -3.75 13.84 -17.11
CA ASP A 64 -4.98 13.14 -17.48
C ASP A 64 -6.13 13.64 -16.60
N PRO A 65 -7.24 14.18 -17.19
CA PRO A 65 -8.31 14.77 -16.40
C PRO A 65 -9.07 13.75 -15.54
N HIS A 66 -9.22 12.51 -16.01
CA HIS A 66 -9.91 11.46 -15.25
C HIS A 66 -9.09 11.03 -14.03
N CYS A 67 -7.77 10.91 -14.20
CA CYS A 67 -6.85 10.60 -13.11
C CYS A 67 -6.75 11.76 -12.10
N THR A 68 -6.77 13.01 -12.58
CA THR A 68 -6.79 14.19 -11.72
C THR A 68 -8.06 14.23 -10.88
N GLU A 69 -9.22 13.98 -11.50
CA GLU A 69 -10.51 13.97 -10.80
C GLU A 69 -10.60 12.82 -9.80
N ALA A 70 -10.22 11.59 -10.17
CA ALA A 70 -10.24 10.43 -9.28
C ALA A 70 -9.32 10.64 -8.05
N SER A 71 -8.11 11.16 -8.27
CA SER A 71 -7.18 11.51 -7.20
C SER A 71 -7.77 12.57 -6.26
N ALA A 72 -8.37 13.63 -6.81
CA ALA A 72 -8.98 14.69 -6.00
C ALA A 72 -10.16 14.17 -5.16
N ARG A 73 -11.04 13.36 -5.74
CA ARG A 73 -12.17 12.73 -5.01
C ARG A 73 -11.68 11.87 -3.85
N LEU A 74 -10.69 11.01 -4.09
CA LEU A 74 -10.17 10.13 -3.06
C LEU A 74 -9.53 10.90 -1.91
N ARG A 75 -8.76 11.95 -2.20
CA ARG A 75 -8.18 12.83 -1.17
C ARG A 75 -9.26 13.57 -0.38
N THR A 76 -10.31 14.05 -1.05
CA THR A 76 -11.45 14.70 -0.37
C THR A 76 -12.17 13.74 0.58
N ALA A 77 -12.21 12.44 0.26
CA ALA A 77 -12.72 11.40 1.13
C ALA A 77 -11.73 10.98 2.26
N GLY A 78 -10.57 11.64 2.36
CA GLY A 78 -9.54 11.34 3.37
C GLY A 78 -8.58 10.20 3.00
N GLY A 79 -8.66 9.67 1.77
CA GLY A 79 -7.77 8.61 1.28
C GLY A 79 -6.42 9.15 0.81
N THR A 80 -5.38 8.33 0.92
CA THR A 80 -4.04 8.64 0.42
C THR A 80 -3.85 8.06 -0.98
N VAL A 81 -3.52 8.90 -1.96
CA VAL A 81 -3.15 8.49 -3.31
C VAL A 81 -1.64 8.46 -3.44
N LEU A 82 -1.07 7.35 -3.91
CA LEU A 82 0.35 7.18 -4.16
C LEU A 82 0.63 7.14 -5.68
N GLY A 83 1.57 7.94 -6.16
CA GLY A 83 2.05 7.85 -7.54
C GLY A 83 2.96 6.64 -7.72
N ARG A 84 2.73 5.83 -8.76
CA ARG A 84 3.57 4.65 -9.07
C ARG A 84 4.85 5.06 -9.77
N LEU A 85 5.99 4.71 -9.18
CA LEU A 85 7.31 4.84 -9.77
C LEU A 85 7.96 3.45 -9.86
N SER A 86 8.14 2.90 -11.07
CA SER A 86 8.86 1.63 -11.25
C SER A 86 10.36 1.86 -11.13
N LEU A 87 11.02 1.17 -10.19
CA LEU A 87 12.47 1.23 -10.01
C LEU A 87 13.23 0.26 -10.94
N ARG A 88 12.51 -0.69 -11.56
CA ARG A 88 13.10 -1.73 -12.42
C ARG A 88 14.30 -2.43 -11.76
N GLY A 89 14.13 -2.87 -10.52
CA GLY A 89 15.20 -3.46 -9.73
C GLY A 89 16.34 -2.50 -9.38
N GLY A 90 16.08 -1.18 -9.37
CA GLY A 90 17.09 -0.15 -9.10
C GLY A 90 17.86 0.33 -10.34
N THR A 91 17.49 -0.12 -11.55
CA THR A 91 18.20 0.24 -12.79
C THR A 91 17.68 1.50 -13.47
N ARG A 92 16.49 1.99 -13.09
CA ARG A 92 15.92 3.20 -13.69
C ARG A 92 16.69 4.44 -13.26
N PRO A 93 17.01 5.38 -14.19
CA PRO A 93 17.79 6.58 -13.88
C PRO A 93 17.11 7.44 -12.80
N PHE A 94 17.90 7.88 -11.82
CA PHE A 94 17.44 8.73 -10.71
C PHE A 94 16.72 10.00 -11.16
N GLY A 95 17.26 10.71 -12.16
CA GLY A 95 16.65 11.96 -12.67
C GLY A 95 15.28 11.75 -13.29
N GLU A 96 15.03 10.60 -13.95
CA GLU A 96 13.70 10.26 -14.48
C GLU A 96 12.69 10.01 -13.36
N LEU A 97 13.08 9.28 -12.32
CA LEU A 97 12.24 9.00 -11.15
C LEU A 97 11.83 10.30 -10.43
N VAL A 98 12.77 11.21 -10.22
CA VAL A 98 12.50 12.52 -9.61
C VAL A 98 11.60 13.38 -10.50
N SER A 99 11.84 13.39 -11.82
CA SER A 99 10.99 14.12 -12.77
C SER A 99 9.54 13.59 -12.76
N ASP A 100 9.37 12.28 -12.74
CA ASP A 100 8.03 11.68 -12.67
C ASP A 100 7.36 11.96 -11.32
N ALA A 101 8.11 11.97 -10.23
CA ALA A 101 7.58 12.32 -8.91
C ALA A 101 7.04 13.77 -8.89
N HIS A 102 7.76 14.73 -9.47
CA HIS A 102 7.28 16.09 -9.63
C HIS A 102 5.96 16.13 -10.43
N ARG A 103 5.91 15.44 -11.59
CA ARG A 103 4.68 15.37 -12.41
C ARG A 103 3.50 14.78 -11.63
N PHE A 104 3.70 13.70 -10.88
CA PHE A 104 2.64 13.12 -10.04
C PHE A 104 2.13 14.13 -9.02
N ARG A 105 3.00 14.89 -8.39
CA ARG A 105 2.61 15.92 -7.44
C ARG A 105 1.87 17.07 -8.10
N ASP A 106 2.43 17.61 -9.17
CA ASP A 106 1.91 18.80 -9.83
C ASP A 106 0.59 18.53 -10.54
N TRP A 107 0.44 17.35 -11.17
CA TRP A 107 -0.74 17.03 -11.98
C TRP A 107 -1.86 16.36 -11.21
N TYR A 108 -1.52 15.50 -10.24
CA TYR A 108 -2.49 14.67 -9.53
C TYR A 108 -2.54 14.91 -8.03
N GLY A 109 -1.62 15.70 -7.48
CA GLY A 109 -1.56 16.05 -6.06
C GLY A 109 -1.42 14.84 -5.15
N VAL A 110 -0.61 13.84 -5.54
CA VAL A 110 -0.45 12.61 -4.76
C VAL A 110 0.12 12.89 -3.37
N GLY A 111 -0.31 12.09 -2.38
CA GLY A 111 0.15 12.15 -0.99
C GLY A 111 1.39 11.29 -0.72
N GLY A 112 2.03 10.74 -1.76
CA GLY A 112 3.23 9.94 -1.64
C GLY A 112 3.51 9.10 -2.87
N PHE A 113 4.37 8.09 -2.71
CA PHE A 113 4.86 7.28 -3.83
C PHE A 113 4.88 5.78 -3.47
N TYR A 114 4.43 4.97 -4.42
CA TYR A 114 4.63 3.54 -4.45
C TYR A 114 5.80 3.21 -5.37
N LEU A 115 6.91 2.77 -4.79
CA LEU A 115 8.13 2.44 -5.52
C LEU A 115 8.09 0.97 -5.91
N ALA A 116 7.55 0.69 -7.09
CA ALA A 116 7.40 -0.66 -7.61
C ALA A 116 8.75 -1.27 -8.02
N GLU A 117 8.84 -2.61 -7.97
CA GLU A 117 10.04 -3.36 -8.36
C GLU A 117 11.30 -2.87 -7.62
N ALA A 118 11.14 -2.59 -6.32
CA ALA A 118 12.26 -2.17 -5.48
C ALA A 118 13.23 -3.35 -5.27
N PRO A 119 14.56 -3.10 -5.36
CA PRO A 119 15.55 -4.14 -5.05
C PRO A 119 15.43 -4.56 -3.59
N SER A 120 15.66 -5.84 -3.29
CA SER A 120 15.56 -6.40 -1.93
C SER A 120 16.92 -6.67 -1.27
N ASP A 121 17.99 -6.63 -2.02
CA ASP A 121 19.34 -6.88 -1.56
C ASP A 121 20.01 -5.63 -0.94
N ARG A 122 21.13 -5.84 -0.25
CA ARG A 122 21.88 -4.75 0.38
C ARG A 122 22.54 -3.82 -0.65
N ALA A 123 22.82 -4.29 -1.85
CA ALA A 123 23.50 -3.49 -2.89
C ALA A 123 22.59 -2.35 -3.39
N GLY A 124 21.27 -2.59 -3.51
CA GLY A 124 20.30 -1.60 -3.94
C GLY A 124 19.93 -0.55 -2.87
N LEU A 125 20.23 -0.83 -1.58
CA LEU A 125 19.75 -0.01 -0.46
C LEU A 125 20.20 1.46 -0.55
N ALA A 126 21.47 1.72 -0.87
CA ALA A 126 21.99 3.09 -0.94
C ALA A 126 21.30 3.92 -2.03
N GLY A 127 21.01 3.31 -3.19
CA GLY A 127 20.28 3.95 -4.27
C GLY A 127 18.85 4.29 -3.89
N VAL A 128 18.16 3.37 -3.22
CA VAL A 128 16.79 3.59 -2.73
C VAL A 128 16.74 4.66 -1.65
N ARG A 129 17.64 4.64 -0.65
CA ARG A 129 17.72 5.71 0.37
C ARG A 129 17.91 7.09 -0.26
N ARG A 130 18.84 7.23 -1.20
CA ARG A 130 19.03 8.49 -1.92
C ARG A 130 17.76 8.97 -2.63
N LEU A 131 17.01 8.04 -3.25
CA LEU A 131 15.76 8.37 -3.92
C LEU A 131 14.69 8.80 -2.90
N THR A 132 14.46 8.02 -1.85
CA THR A 132 13.43 8.31 -0.85
C THR A 132 13.71 9.62 -0.11
N ASP A 133 14.98 9.97 0.14
CA ASP A 133 15.35 11.26 0.72
C ASP A 133 15.01 12.43 -0.23
N ALA A 134 15.28 12.26 -1.55
CA ALA A 134 14.88 13.25 -2.54
C ALA A 134 13.35 13.38 -2.63
N LEU A 135 12.60 12.28 -2.57
CA LEU A 135 11.13 12.30 -2.58
C LEU A 135 10.55 12.98 -1.33
N ARG A 136 11.13 12.76 -0.15
CA ARG A 136 10.74 13.47 1.10
C ARG A 136 10.96 14.98 0.96
N GLY A 137 12.01 15.39 0.25
CA GLY A 137 12.27 16.80 -0.05
C GLY A 137 11.22 17.50 -0.93
N LEU A 138 10.35 16.73 -1.62
CA LEU A 138 9.28 17.29 -2.45
C LEU A 138 8.10 17.84 -1.63
N GLY A 139 7.98 17.50 -0.35
CA GLY A 139 6.94 18.04 0.53
C GLY A 139 6.80 17.27 1.83
N GLU A 140 6.20 17.91 2.82
CA GLU A 140 5.96 17.32 4.13
C GLU A 140 4.86 16.23 4.07
N GLY A 141 5.01 15.19 4.90
CA GLY A 141 4.01 14.13 5.06
C GLY A 141 3.85 13.18 3.88
N LEU A 142 4.76 13.20 2.90
CA LEU A 142 4.71 12.29 1.76
C LEU A 142 5.03 10.86 2.17
N ARG A 143 4.07 9.98 1.98
CA ARG A 143 4.22 8.55 2.29
C ARG A 143 5.01 7.83 1.21
N THR A 144 5.92 6.96 1.63
CA THR A 144 6.70 6.10 0.72
C THR A 144 6.43 4.63 1.04
N VAL A 145 6.04 3.87 0.03
CA VAL A 145 5.84 2.42 0.09
C VAL A 145 6.79 1.75 -0.90
N LEU A 146 7.59 0.79 -0.42
CA LEU A 146 8.50 0.01 -1.27
C LEU A 146 7.88 -1.32 -1.68
N GLY A 147 7.68 -1.51 -2.96
CA GLY A 147 7.16 -2.74 -3.56
C GLY A 147 8.26 -3.75 -3.87
N HIS A 148 8.73 -4.46 -2.85
CA HIS A 148 9.72 -5.53 -3.03
C HIS A 148 9.08 -6.85 -3.50
N GLY A 149 7.88 -7.15 -3.02
CA GLY A 149 7.19 -8.41 -3.29
C GLY A 149 7.78 -9.62 -2.53
N THR A 150 8.83 -9.41 -1.76
CA THR A 150 9.51 -10.38 -0.91
C THR A 150 10.11 -9.66 0.30
N HIS A 151 10.60 -10.39 1.30
CA HIS A 151 11.31 -9.78 2.42
C HIS A 151 12.67 -9.23 1.95
N PRO A 152 12.87 -7.90 2.00
CA PRO A 152 14.17 -7.30 1.70
C PRO A 152 15.13 -7.41 2.89
N CYS A 153 16.37 -6.93 2.75
CA CYS A 153 17.22 -6.73 3.91
C CYS A 153 16.62 -5.65 4.83
N GLU A 154 16.72 -5.85 6.16
CA GLU A 154 16.09 -5.02 7.20
C GLU A 154 16.36 -3.51 7.04
N GLY A 155 17.53 -3.12 6.54
CA GLY A 155 17.89 -1.72 6.34
C GLY A 155 16.93 -0.91 5.46
N TYR A 156 16.04 -1.54 4.69
CA TYR A 156 15.00 -0.83 3.94
C TYR A 156 13.90 -0.23 4.82
N LEU A 157 13.75 -0.69 6.05
CA LEU A 157 12.82 -0.08 7.00
C LEU A 157 13.13 1.39 7.28
N GLU A 158 14.40 1.79 7.28
CA GLU A 158 14.78 3.19 7.48
C GLU A 158 14.53 4.04 6.21
N ALA A 159 14.44 3.40 5.05
CA ALA A 159 14.29 4.08 3.76
C ALA A 159 12.85 4.46 3.44
N ALA A 160 11.84 3.80 4.04
CA ALA A 160 10.43 4.00 3.69
C ALA A 160 9.49 3.85 4.88
N ASP A 161 8.26 4.31 4.72
CA ASP A 161 7.22 4.19 5.74
C ASP A 161 6.64 2.77 5.79
N GLN A 162 6.60 2.08 4.64
CA GLN A 162 6.04 0.73 4.55
C GLN A 162 6.76 -0.10 3.48
N LEU A 163 6.89 -1.41 3.75
CA LEU A 163 7.46 -2.40 2.84
C LEU A 163 6.39 -3.39 2.41
N VAL A 164 6.27 -3.67 1.12
CA VAL A 164 5.49 -4.80 0.60
C VAL A 164 6.39 -6.03 0.68
N THR A 165 6.19 -6.82 1.73
CA THR A 165 7.01 -8.00 2.05
C THR A 165 6.50 -9.28 1.41
N PHE A 166 5.30 -9.24 0.84
CA PHE A 166 4.77 -10.29 -0.02
C PHE A 166 3.94 -9.70 -1.17
N SER A 167 4.20 -10.13 -2.39
CA SER A 167 3.33 -9.90 -3.55
C SER A 167 3.36 -11.14 -4.46
N GLY A 168 2.24 -11.86 -4.56
CA GLY A 168 2.23 -13.10 -5.32
C GLY A 168 0.91 -13.87 -5.25
N ALA A 169 0.96 -15.13 -5.73
CA ALA A 169 -0.20 -16.01 -5.79
C ALA A 169 -0.58 -16.56 -4.41
N TRP A 170 -1.88 -16.83 -4.21
CA TRP A 170 -2.41 -17.49 -3.02
C TRP A 170 -1.73 -18.83 -2.72
N THR A 171 -1.43 -19.61 -3.75
CA THR A 171 -0.75 -20.90 -3.63
C THR A 171 0.59 -20.80 -2.91
N ASP A 172 1.32 -19.70 -3.14
CA ASP A 172 2.63 -19.45 -2.55
C ASP A 172 2.49 -18.80 -1.18
N TYR A 173 1.51 -17.88 -1.03
CA TYR A 173 1.25 -17.17 0.22
C TYR A 173 0.95 -18.10 1.39
N ARG A 174 0.18 -19.14 1.17
CA ARG A 174 -0.17 -20.13 2.21
C ARG A 174 1.04 -20.81 2.86
N TRP A 175 2.15 -20.87 2.15
CA TRP A 175 3.37 -21.54 2.57
C TRP A 175 4.53 -20.56 2.75
N SER A 176 4.27 -19.26 2.63
CA SER A 176 5.30 -18.25 2.79
C SER A 176 5.79 -18.20 4.23
N GLN A 177 7.08 -17.95 4.36
CA GLN A 177 7.74 -17.77 5.66
C GLN A 177 7.96 -16.28 5.89
N VAL A 178 7.95 -15.90 7.16
CA VAL A 178 8.22 -14.54 7.62
C VAL A 178 9.67 -14.43 8.04
N ALA A 179 10.33 -13.34 7.69
CA ALA A 179 11.67 -13.06 8.18
C ALA A 179 11.61 -12.66 9.66
N GLU A 180 12.47 -13.25 10.50
CA GLU A 180 12.46 -13.08 11.97
C GLU A 180 12.48 -11.61 12.38
N TRP A 181 13.27 -10.76 11.70
CA TRP A 181 13.40 -9.34 12.01
C TRP A 181 12.08 -8.56 11.93
N THR A 182 11.05 -9.06 11.20
CA THR A 182 9.76 -8.36 11.10
C THR A 182 8.99 -8.36 12.42
N ALA A 183 9.26 -9.32 13.30
CA ALA A 183 8.60 -9.42 14.61
C ALA A 183 8.98 -8.27 15.56
N ASP A 184 10.11 -7.61 15.32
CA ASP A 184 10.60 -6.49 16.14
C ASP A 184 10.00 -5.14 15.70
N HIS A 185 9.12 -5.13 14.69
CA HIS A 185 8.57 -3.92 14.11
C HIS A 185 7.04 -3.93 14.08
N PRO A 186 6.38 -2.77 14.15
CA PRO A 186 4.92 -2.68 14.14
C PRO A 186 4.34 -3.11 12.79
N ALA A 187 3.16 -3.72 12.83
CA ALA A 187 2.48 -4.30 11.67
C ALA A 187 2.22 -3.27 10.55
N GLU A 188 2.04 -1.99 10.89
CA GLU A 188 1.83 -0.89 9.95
C GLU A 188 3.00 -0.70 8.97
N ARG A 189 4.16 -1.27 9.30
CA ARG A 189 5.35 -1.22 8.45
C ARG A 189 5.31 -2.23 7.29
N PHE A 190 4.36 -3.19 7.32
CA PHE A 190 4.34 -4.30 6.37
C PHE A 190 3.02 -4.38 5.61
N CYS A 191 3.13 -4.74 4.32
CA CYS A 191 2.00 -4.92 3.42
C CYS A 191 2.12 -6.23 2.65
N HIS A 192 0.99 -6.94 2.50
CA HIS A 192 0.87 -8.15 1.69
C HIS A 192 -0.15 -7.98 0.57
N LEU A 193 0.26 -8.30 -0.64
CA LEU A 193 -0.57 -8.25 -1.84
C LEU A 193 -0.72 -9.67 -2.40
N VAL A 194 -1.93 -10.22 -2.39
CA VAL A 194 -2.16 -11.63 -2.75
C VAL A 194 -3.25 -11.74 -3.80
N HIS A 195 -2.93 -12.37 -4.92
CA HIS A 195 -3.88 -12.64 -5.98
C HIS A 195 -4.29 -14.12 -6.04
N GLY A 196 -5.43 -14.40 -6.68
CA GLY A 196 -5.95 -15.75 -6.82
C GLY A 196 -6.47 -16.34 -5.52
N VAL A 197 -6.85 -15.53 -4.53
CA VAL A 197 -7.44 -15.97 -3.26
C VAL A 197 -8.89 -16.38 -3.50
N PRO A 198 -9.26 -17.66 -3.37
CA PRO A 198 -10.66 -18.05 -3.49
C PRO A 198 -11.49 -17.45 -2.36
N ARG A 199 -12.75 -17.08 -2.63
CA ARG A 199 -13.65 -16.52 -1.61
C ARG A 199 -13.72 -17.38 -0.33
N THR A 200 -13.73 -18.72 -0.49
CA THR A 200 -13.76 -19.69 0.61
C THR A 200 -12.51 -19.66 1.51
N HIS A 201 -11.42 -19.07 1.05
CA HIS A 201 -10.15 -18.94 1.79
C HIS A 201 -9.85 -17.50 2.24
N LEU A 202 -10.78 -16.56 2.03
CA LEU A 202 -10.57 -15.16 2.40
C LEU A 202 -10.27 -15.00 3.90
N GLU A 203 -10.99 -15.71 4.76
CA GLU A 203 -10.76 -15.71 6.20
C GLU A 203 -9.40 -16.28 6.59
N GLU A 204 -8.99 -17.37 5.94
CA GLU A 204 -7.67 -17.96 6.12
C GLU A 204 -6.57 -16.98 5.71
N ALA A 205 -6.74 -16.28 4.57
CA ALA A 205 -5.80 -15.28 4.09
C ALA A 205 -5.63 -14.12 5.07
N VAL A 206 -6.74 -13.60 5.62
CA VAL A 206 -6.73 -12.54 6.63
C VAL A 206 -6.03 -12.99 7.92
N ARG A 207 -6.27 -14.24 8.36
CA ARG A 207 -5.61 -14.81 9.53
C ARG A 207 -4.11 -14.97 9.33
N ILE A 208 -3.68 -15.43 8.14
CA ILE A 208 -2.25 -15.54 7.78
C ILE A 208 -1.61 -14.15 7.80
N ALA A 209 -2.24 -13.14 7.21
CA ALA A 209 -1.68 -11.77 7.22
C ALA A 209 -1.46 -11.23 8.63
N ARG A 210 -2.44 -11.40 9.52
CA ARG A 210 -2.29 -11.00 10.94
C ARG A 210 -1.17 -11.76 11.64
N TRP A 211 -1.11 -13.07 11.42
CA TRP A 211 -0.05 -13.89 12.02
C TRP A 211 1.33 -13.52 11.51
N GLN A 212 1.44 -13.15 10.23
CA GLN A 212 2.68 -12.70 9.60
C GLN A 212 3.01 -11.21 9.86
N GLY A 213 2.20 -10.52 10.65
CA GLY A 213 2.46 -9.14 11.08
C GLY A 213 2.23 -8.08 9.99
N ALA A 214 1.38 -8.34 8.99
CA ALA A 214 1.00 -7.32 8.01
C ALA A 214 -0.13 -6.43 8.55
N GLY A 215 0.07 -5.10 8.55
CA GLY A 215 -0.97 -4.12 8.88
C GLY A 215 -1.73 -3.60 7.67
N THR A 216 -1.21 -3.81 6.46
CA THR A 216 -1.87 -3.46 5.20
C THR A 216 -1.95 -4.67 4.30
N ILE A 217 -3.12 -4.87 3.68
CA ILE A 217 -3.35 -6.03 2.82
C ILE A 217 -4.13 -5.65 1.55
N TRP A 218 -3.93 -6.46 0.50
CA TRP A 218 -4.83 -6.53 -0.64
C TRP A 218 -4.99 -7.97 -1.08
N PHE A 219 -6.23 -8.46 -1.11
CA PHE A 219 -6.57 -9.80 -1.56
C PHE A 219 -7.57 -9.74 -2.69
N THR A 220 -7.31 -10.50 -3.77
CA THR A 220 -8.20 -10.59 -4.92
C THR A 220 -8.33 -12.03 -5.41
N ASP A 221 -9.52 -12.39 -5.88
CA ASP A 221 -9.77 -13.66 -6.59
C ASP A 221 -9.22 -13.65 -8.02
N ARG A 222 -8.85 -12.47 -8.52
CA ARG A 222 -8.23 -12.34 -9.85
C ARG A 222 -6.88 -13.05 -9.86
N ARG A 223 -6.54 -13.62 -11.01
CA ARG A 223 -5.26 -14.31 -11.21
C ARG A 223 -4.42 -13.55 -12.22
N ALA A 224 -3.12 -13.55 -11.99
CA ALA A 224 -2.17 -13.07 -12.99
C ALA A 224 -2.20 -14.01 -14.21
N THR A 225 -2.30 -13.43 -15.40
CA THR A 225 -2.12 -14.11 -16.68
C THR A 225 -1.24 -13.23 -17.57
N PRO A 226 -0.67 -13.76 -18.67
CA PRO A 226 0.16 -12.93 -19.57
C PRO A 226 -0.52 -11.63 -20.05
N ASP A 227 -1.86 -11.66 -20.19
CA ASP A 227 -2.65 -10.55 -20.74
C ASP A 227 -3.45 -9.78 -19.69
N ARG A 228 -3.32 -10.11 -18.40
CA ARG A 228 -4.12 -9.47 -17.34
C ARG A 228 -3.34 -9.32 -16.05
N ASP A 229 -3.23 -8.08 -15.61
CA ASP A 229 -2.75 -7.75 -14.27
C ASP A 229 -3.88 -8.04 -13.24
N PRO A 230 -3.64 -8.84 -12.20
CA PRO A 230 -4.65 -9.18 -11.19
C PRO A 230 -5.09 -7.97 -10.35
N TRP A 231 -4.35 -6.88 -10.40
CA TRP A 231 -4.60 -5.68 -9.61
C TRP A 231 -5.55 -4.68 -10.27
N GLU A 232 -5.84 -4.81 -11.56
CA GLU A 232 -6.62 -3.84 -12.36
C GLU A 232 -8.11 -3.75 -12.00
N SER A 233 -8.64 -4.71 -11.25
CA SER A 233 -10.06 -4.76 -10.91
C SER A 233 -10.31 -5.18 -9.46
N MET A 234 -11.48 -4.76 -8.97
CA MET A 234 -11.98 -5.12 -7.65
C MET A 234 -12.20 -6.64 -7.51
N PRO A 235 -11.92 -7.23 -6.33
CA PRO A 235 -12.27 -8.61 -6.06
C PRO A 235 -13.78 -8.81 -6.06
N ALA A 236 -14.26 -9.99 -6.53
CA ALA A 236 -15.67 -10.29 -6.58
C ALA A 236 -16.35 -10.34 -5.19
N TYR A 237 -15.57 -10.47 -4.13
CA TYR A 237 -16.03 -10.49 -2.73
C TYR A 237 -15.73 -9.19 -1.98
N TRP A 238 -15.71 -8.04 -2.67
CA TRP A 238 -15.33 -6.73 -2.12
C TRP A 238 -16.03 -6.38 -0.80
N ASP A 239 -17.37 -6.43 -0.75
CA ASP A 239 -18.13 -6.08 0.45
C ASP A 239 -17.81 -6.98 1.63
N GLU A 240 -17.66 -8.28 1.39
CA GLU A 240 -17.25 -9.24 2.39
C GLU A 240 -15.83 -8.95 2.89
N PHE A 241 -14.91 -8.61 1.98
CA PHE A 241 -13.54 -8.28 2.34
C PHE A 241 -13.46 -7.03 3.21
N VAL A 242 -14.14 -5.95 2.83
CA VAL A 242 -14.20 -4.70 3.61
C VAL A 242 -14.80 -4.96 4.99
N SER A 243 -15.89 -5.74 5.09
CA SER A 243 -16.54 -6.03 6.37
C SER A 243 -15.67 -6.83 7.34
N ARG A 244 -14.78 -7.71 6.84
CA ARG A 244 -13.89 -8.53 7.66
C ARG A 244 -12.69 -7.79 8.25
N ILE A 245 -12.28 -6.68 7.64
CA ILE A 245 -11.10 -5.91 8.06
C ILE A 245 -11.47 -4.54 8.63
N GLY A 246 -12.66 -4.02 8.31
CA GLY A 246 -13.18 -2.78 8.87
C GLY A 246 -13.44 -2.85 10.38
N PRO A 247 -13.87 -1.74 11.00
CA PRO A 247 -14.32 -1.76 12.39
C PRO A 247 -15.48 -2.75 12.47
N GLY A 248 -15.23 -3.87 13.17
CA GLY A 248 -16.26 -4.87 13.40
C GLY A 248 -17.49 -4.18 13.97
N VAL A 249 -18.68 -4.48 13.44
CA VAL A 249 -19.94 -4.15 14.07
C VAL A 249 -19.89 -4.85 15.42
N SER A 250 -19.77 -4.08 16.51
CA SER A 250 -19.89 -4.63 17.85
C SER A 250 -21.33 -5.14 17.96
N GLU A 251 -21.49 -6.46 18.02
CA GLU A 251 -22.75 -7.05 18.48
C GLU A 251 -22.98 -6.73 19.95
#